data_4626f81dcc8982fb889d496a61f39ffe
#
_entry.id   4626f81dcc8982fb889d496a61f39ffe
#
_cell.length_a   1.000
_cell.length_b   1.000
_cell.length_c   1.000
_cell.angle_alpha   90.00
_cell.angle_beta   90.00
_cell.angle_gamma   90.00
#
_symmetry.space_group_name_H-M   'P 1'
#
loop_
_entity.id
_entity.type
_entity.pdbx_description
1 polymer ?
#
loop_
_entity_poly.entity_id
_entity_poly.type
_entity_poly.pdbx_seq_one_letter_code
_entity_poly.pdbx_strand_id
1 'polypeptide(L)'
;MENKREFLKKLSLLTLGGVAAGSMAPSLAMGKSSSSSSSSSAFGPKKVIGLQIYSLGKELTDNVPEGMKKIAAMGYSNIELAGYGNRKMGTYEVTDYKKIVDDAGLKITSSHVNPPVRKYTPENVAEITEFWKKVVEDHVKLGVKFLVQPGLPQIESIEDAKYVGEVFNKAGEIAKSAGIKWGYHNHNMEFKRVVVEAEKSAAPSRDDYFRPKGEVIYDLLLNGTDPNLVFFEMDVYWTVMGQNDPLDYFEKYPTRFPLLHIKDRSVLGQSGMMNFENIFKKAYANNLSEYFVEIEKVKTNMTQFEGVKLCIDYLNNAPFVK
;
A
#
# COMPACT_ATOMS: atom_id res chain seq x y z
N MET A 1 -16.09 25.93 41.04
CA MET A 1 -16.77 25.45 39.81
C MET A 1 -17.30 26.66 39.08
N GLU A 2 -16.58 27.13 38.08
CA GLU A 2 -16.97 28.30 37.27
C GLU A 2 -18.15 27.92 36.36
N ASN A 3 -19.17 28.77 36.36
CA ASN A 3 -20.46 28.51 35.74
C ASN A 3 -20.34 28.69 34.22
N LYS A 4 -20.79 27.69 33.42
CA LYS A 4 -20.78 27.68 31.95
C LYS A 4 -21.25 28.97 31.26
N ARG A 5 -22.05 29.78 31.93
CA ARG A 5 -22.53 31.10 31.44
C ARG A 5 -21.45 32.18 31.45
N GLU A 6 -20.54 32.13 32.39
CA GLU A 6 -19.42 33.11 32.50
C GLU A 6 -18.33 32.82 31.45
N PHE A 7 -18.08 31.55 31.12
CA PHE A 7 -17.14 31.15 30.10
C PHE A 7 -17.57 31.63 28.70
N LEU A 8 -18.87 31.52 28.38
CA LEU A 8 -19.41 31.96 27.08
C LEU A 8 -19.43 33.49 26.90
N LYS A 9 -19.52 34.28 28.00
CA LYS A 9 -19.42 35.74 27.93
C LYS A 9 -18.02 36.26 27.67
N LYS A 10 -16.99 35.50 28.01
CA LYS A 10 -15.57 35.87 27.75
C LYS A 10 -15.14 35.61 26.30
N LEU A 11 -15.83 34.73 25.55
CA LEU A 11 -15.54 34.43 24.16
C LEU A 11 -16.10 35.44 23.16
N SER A 12 -17.05 36.28 23.54
CA SER A 12 -17.75 37.22 22.65
C SER A 12 -17.15 38.63 22.61
N LEU A 13 -16.05 38.91 23.30
CA LEU A 13 -15.46 40.26 23.40
C LEU A 13 -14.14 40.46 22.63
N LEU A 14 -13.76 39.56 21.72
CA LEU A 14 -12.50 39.63 20.99
C LEU A 14 -12.62 39.85 19.46
N THR A 15 -13.79 40.31 19.00
CA THR A 15 -13.97 40.70 17.60
C THR A 15 -14.71 42.02 17.50
N LEU A 16 -14.00 43.15 17.65
CA LEU A 16 -14.42 44.47 17.11
C LEU A 16 -13.33 45.54 17.40
N GLY A 17 -12.70 46.00 16.35
CA GLY A 17 -11.85 47.19 16.32
C GLY A 17 -10.68 47.01 15.37
N GLY A 18 -10.49 47.77 14.33
CA GLY A 18 -11.14 48.97 13.85
C GLY A 18 -10.56 49.35 12.49
N VAL A 19 -11.40 50.00 11.74
CA VAL A 19 -11.14 50.60 10.42
C VAL A 19 -10.42 51.92 10.58
N ALA A 20 -9.47 52.26 9.70
CA ALA A 20 -9.30 53.64 9.28
C ALA A 20 -8.63 53.72 7.89
N ALA A 21 -9.24 54.52 7.11
CA ALA A 21 -9.09 54.87 5.73
C ALA A 21 -7.85 55.71 5.43
N GLY A 22 -7.42 55.69 4.15
CA GLY A 22 -6.43 56.57 3.56
C GLY A 22 -6.41 56.45 2.05
N SER A 23 -7.26 57.26 1.40
CA SER A 23 -7.33 57.44 -0.06
C SER A 23 -6.16 58.30 -0.56
N MET A 24 -5.55 57.94 -1.67
CA MET A 24 -5.07 58.85 -2.72
C MET A 24 -4.65 58.09 -4.00
N ALA A 25 -5.35 58.36 -5.09
CA ALA A 25 -4.87 58.10 -6.43
C ALA A 25 -4.12 59.34 -6.95
N PRO A 26 -3.17 59.21 -7.92
CA PRO A 26 -3.57 59.57 -9.27
C PRO A 26 -2.95 58.73 -10.41
N SER A 27 -3.76 58.64 -11.46
CA SER A 27 -3.58 58.75 -12.91
C SER A 27 -2.46 58.02 -13.67
N LEU A 28 -2.94 57.17 -14.56
CA LEU A 28 -2.64 56.96 -15.99
C LEU A 28 -1.16 57.05 -16.51
N ALA A 29 -0.69 55.90 -16.99
CA ALA A 29 0.06 55.84 -18.27
C ALA A 29 -0.28 54.51 -18.97
N MET A 30 -0.89 54.64 -20.18
CA MET A 30 -1.10 53.52 -21.09
C MET A 30 0.24 53.11 -21.72
N GLY A 31 0.64 51.86 -21.45
CA GLY A 31 1.68 51.15 -22.16
C GLY A 31 1.13 49.80 -22.62
N LYS A 32 0.78 49.69 -23.91
CA LYS A 32 0.51 48.39 -24.55
C LYS A 32 1.81 47.59 -24.59
N SER A 33 1.98 46.62 -23.75
CA SER A 33 2.92 45.54 -23.97
C SER A 33 2.13 44.25 -24.16
N SER A 34 2.23 43.69 -25.34
CA SER A 34 1.77 42.36 -25.68
C SER A 34 2.62 41.35 -24.90
N SER A 35 2.17 40.98 -23.73
CA SER A 35 2.72 39.82 -23.02
C SER A 35 2.06 38.56 -23.54
N SER A 36 2.79 37.82 -24.37
CA SER A 36 2.52 36.42 -24.61
C SER A 36 2.57 35.70 -23.26
N SER A 37 1.40 35.39 -22.74
CA SER A 37 1.30 34.51 -21.56
C SER A 37 1.71 33.10 -21.97
N SER A 38 2.99 32.79 -21.88
CA SER A 38 3.43 31.43 -21.74
C SER A 38 2.92 30.96 -20.36
N SER A 39 1.82 30.23 -20.37
CA SER A 39 1.39 29.44 -19.20
C SER A 39 2.46 28.39 -18.94
N SER A 40 3.48 28.76 -18.18
CA SER A 40 4.32 27.76 -17.53
C SER A 40 3.43 27.03 -16.54
N SER A 41 2.97 25.85 -16.91
CA SER A 41 2.34 24.91 -15.98
C SER A 41 3.35 24.62 -14.87
N ALA A 42 3.14 25.22 -13.70
CA ALA A 42 3.88 24.92 -12.48
C ALA A 42 3.44 23.53 -11.96
N PHE A 43 3.69 22.50 -12.77
CA PHE A 43 3.64 21.14 -12.28
C PHE A 43 5.00 20.85 -11.63
N GLY A 44 4.99 20.60 -10.33
CA GLY A 44 6.11 20.00 -9.63
C GLY A 44 6.57 18.69 -10.32
N PRO A 45 7.70 18.10 -9.94
CA PRO A 45 8.17 16.86 -10.53
C PRO A 45 7.05 15.81 -10.53
N LYS A 46 6.87 15.12 -11.68
CA LYS A 46 5.83 14.11 -11.84
C LYS A 46 6.01 13.02 -10.77
N LYS A 47 5.00 12.83 -9.94
CA LYS A 47 5.00 11.79 -8.92
C LYS A 47 4.98 10.40 -9.55
N VAL A 48 5.72 9.46 -8.97
CA VAL A 48 5.74 8.06 -9.41
C VAL A 48 4.72 7.30 -8.57
N ILE A 49 3.54 7.09 -9.12
CA ILE A 49 2.42 6.45 -8.43
C ILE A 49 2.16 5.09 -9.09
N GLY A 50 2.16 4.03 -8.27
CA GLY A 50 1.85 2.68 -8.68
C GLY A 50 0.37 2.33 -8.48
N LEU A 51 -0.11 1.32 -9.22
CA LEU A 51 -1.44 0.73 -9.06
C LEU A 51 -1.31 -0.79 -8.91
N GLN A 52 -1.91 -1.35 -7.85
CA GLN A 52 -2.18 -2.78 -7.78
C GLN A 52 -3.39 -3.08 -8.68
N ILE A 53 -3.16 -3.85 -9.76
CA ILE A 53 -4.18 -4.09 -10.81
C ILE A 53 -5.35 -4.97 -10.35
N TYR A 54 -5.23 -5.67 -9.22
CA TYR A 54 -6.35 -6.38 -8.59
C TYR A 54 -7.54 -5.44 -8.35
N SER A 55 -7.27 -4.18 -8.09
CA SER A 55 -8.27 -3.11 -7.89
C SER A 55 -9.29 -2.99 -9.02
N LEU A 56 -8.93 -3.39 -10.23
CA LEU A 56 -9.78 -3.24 -11.42
C LEU A 56 -10.61 -4.48 -11.72
N GLY A 57 -10.23 -5.64 -11.20
CA GLY A 57 -10.95 -6.89 -11.33
C GLY A 57 -11.37 -7.19 -12.78
N LYS A 58 -12.66 -7.49 -12.97
CA LYS A 58 -13.22 -7.83 -14.28
C LYS A 58 -13.13 -6.70 -15.30
N GLU A 59 -13.21 -5.45 -14.87
CA GLU A 59 -13.10 -4.29 -15.79
C GLU A 59 -11.74 -4.23 -16.52
N LEU A 60 -10.67 -4.76 -15.92
CA LEU A 60 -9.39 -4.93 -16.58
C LEU A 60 -9.31 -6.23 -17.37
N THR A 61 -9.73 -7.34 -16.77
CA THR A 61 -9.50 -8.67 -17.36
C THR A 61 -10.35 -8.91 -18.62
N ASP A 62 -11.45 -8.19 -18.82
CA ASP A 62 -12.26 -8.26 -20.03
C ASP A 62 -11.53 -7.68 -21.26
N ASN A 63 -10.64 -6.71 -21.08
CA ASN A 63 -9.82 -6.14 -22.15
C ASN A 63 -8.52 -5.54 -21.59
N VAL A 64 -7.52 -6.38 -21.39
CA VAL A 64 -6.24 -5.99 -20.78
C VAL A 64 -5.52 -4.89 -21.57
N PRO A 65 -5.37 -4.97 -22.93
CA PRO A 65 -4.67 -3.92 -23.67
C PRO A 65 -5.28 -2.52 -23.51
N GLU A 66 -6.61 -2.43 -23.58
CA GLU A 66 -7.32 -1.16 -23.41
C GLU A 66 -7.29 -0.68 -21.95
N GLY A 67 -7.40 -1.61 -21.01
CA GLY A 67 -7.29 -1.32 -19.59
C GLY A 67 -5.92 -0.72 -19.23
N MET A 68 -4.82 -1.28 -19.75
CA MET A 68 -3.47 -0.75 -19.51
C MET A 68 -3.31 0.67 -20.08
N LYS A 69 -3.84 0.95 -21.27
CA LYS A 69 -3.86 2.32 -21.83
C LYS A 69 -4.63 3.30 -20.95
N LYS A 70 -5.77 2.88 -20.40
CA LYS A 70 -6.56 3.70 -19.46
C LYS A 70 -5.77 4.00 -18.19
N ILE A 71 -5.11 3.01 -17.60
CA ILE A 71 -4.25 3.18 -16.41
C ILE A 71 -3.17 4.23 -16.70
N ALA A 72 -2.44 4.09 -17.81
CA ALA A 72 -1.41 5.03 -18.22
C ALA A 72 -1.96 6.45 -18.44
N ALA A 73 -3.13 6.57 -19.13
CA ALA A 73 -3.78 7.85 -19.38
C ALA A 73 -4.25 8.56 -18.11
N MET A 74 -4.52 7.84 -17.02
CA MET A 74 -4.82 8.41 -15.71
C MET A 74 -3.58 9.00 -15.03
N GLY A 75 -2.38 8.63 -15.46
CA GLY A 75 -1.12 9.13 -14.92
C GLY A 75 -0.37 8.15 -14.03
N TYR A 76 -0.85 6.95 -13.82
CA TYR A 76 -0.07 5.89 -13.18
C TYR A 76 1.17 5.57 -14.02
N SER A 77 2.26 5.20 -13.37
CA SER A 77 3.53 4.89 -14.04
C SER A 77 3.98 3.45 -13.81
N ASN A 78 3.73 2.93 -12.63
CA ASN A 78 4.09 1.58 -12.24
C ASN A 78 2.82 0.77 -11.98
N ILE A 79 2.91 -0.53 -12.22
CA ILE A 79 1.87 -1.48 -11.82
C ILE A 79 2.47 -2.60 -10.98
N GLU A 80 1.66 -3.06 -10.07
CA GLU A 80 1.84 -4.33 -9.38
C GLU A 80 0.85 -5.33 -9.94
N LEU A 81 1.37 -6.49 -10.35
CA LEU A 81 0.56 -7.53 -10.98
C LEU A 81 -0.23 -8.34 -9.96
N ALA A 82 -1.38 -8.83 -10.40
CA ALA A 82 -2.16 -9.87 -9.75
C ALA A 82 -2.69 -10.85 -10.80
N GLY A 83 -2.95 -12.10 -10.40
CA GLY A 83 -3.56 -13.09 -11.30
C GLY A 83 -2.55 -13.94 -12.08
N TYR A 84 -1.27 -13.97 -11.64
CA TYR A 84 -0.33 -14.97 -12.15
C TYR A 84 -0.71 -16.37 -11.65
N GLY A 85 -0.75 -17.32 -12.58
CA GLY A 85 -0.99 -18.73 -12.29
C GLY A 85 -0.69 -19.60 -13.51
N ASN A 86 -0.34 -20.85 -13.28
CA ASN A 86 -0.01 -21.79 -14.37
C ASN A 86 0.99 -21.24 -15.39
N ARG A 87 1.99 -20.48 -14.91
CA ARG A 87 3.03 -19.82 -15.70
C ARG A 87 2.53 -18.78 -16.71
N LYS A 88 1.34 -18.18 -16.45
CA LYS A 88 0.69 -17.18 -17.29
C LYS A 88 0.16 -16.01 -16.46
N MET A 89 -0.10 -14.90 -17.14
CA MET A 89 -0.88 -13.78 -16.61
C MET A 89 -2.32 -13.88 -17.16
N GLY A 90 -3.22 -14.47 -16.37
CA GLY A 90 -4.54 -14.80 -16.87
C GLY A 90 -4.48 -15.77 -18.06
N THR A 91 -4.88 -15.32 -19.25
CA THR A 91 -4.81 -16.10 -20.50
C THR A 91 -3.56 -15.84 -21.33
N TYR A 92 -2.74 -14.85 -20.96
CA TYR A 92 -1.56 -14.43 -21.72
C TYR A 92 -0.29 -15.14 -21.27
N GLU A 93 0.60 -15.45 -22.22
CA GLU A 93 1.98 -15.75 -21.88
C GLU A 93 2.63 -14.53 -21.20
N VAL A 94 3.57 -14.76 -20.26
CA VAL A 94 4.18 -13.67 -19.49
C VAL A 94 4.87 -12.62 -20.35
N THR A 95 5.50 -13.04 -21.45
CA THR A 95 6.16 -12.13 -22.41
C THR A 95 5.17 -11.28 -23.18
N ASP A 96 4.03 -11.84 -23.57
CA ASP A 96 2.98 -11.13 -24.30
C ASP A 96 2.31 -10.12 -23.38
N TYR A 97 2.05 -10.51 -22.14
CA TYR A 97 1.51 -9.59 -21.13
C TYR A 97 2.45 -8.41 -20.85
N LYS A 98 3.75 -8.70 -20.70
CA LYS A 98 4.76 -7.66 -20.56
C LYS A 98 4.74 -6.69 -21.73
N LYS A 99 4.69 -7.22 -22.96
CA LYS A 99 4.60 -6.37 -24.15
C LYS A 99 3.39 -5.44 -24.14
N ILE A 100 2.21 -5.94 -23.73
CA ILE A 100 1.00 -5.11 -23.61
C ILE A 100 1.21 -3.97 -22.61
N VAL A 101 1.86 -4.24 -21.49
CA VAL A 101 2.14 -3.23 -20.46
C VAL A 101 3.15 -2.19 -20.95
N ASP A 102 4.23 -2.66 -21.59
CA ASP A 102 5.28 -1.78 -22.16
C ASP A 102 4.71 -0.89 -23.27
N ASP A 103 3.88 -1.45 -24.17
CA ASP A 103 3.22 -0.71 -25.27
C ASP A 103 2.26 0.39 -24.73
N ALA A 104 1.72 0.22 -23.53
CA ALA A 104 0.91 1.22 -22.86
C ALA A 104 1.77 2.30 -22.14
N GLY A 105 3.10 2.14 -22.08
CA GLY A 105 4.01 3.06 -21.39
C GLY A 105 4.07 2.88 -19.88
N LEU A 106 3.59 1.76 -19.37
CA LEU A 106 3.65 1.38 -17.94
C LEU A 106 4.87 0.52 -17.65
N LYS A 107 5.23 0.42 -16.36
CA LYS A 107 6.29 -0.46 -15.88
C LYS A 107 5.73 -1.47 -14.89
N ILE A 108 6.06 -2.75 -15.10
CA ILE A 108 5.81 -3.79 -14.09
C ILE A 108 6.96 -3.71 -13.09
N THR A 109 6.68 -3.37 -11.84
CA THR A 109 7.72 -3.27 -10.81
C THR A 109 7.54 -4.29 -9.69
N SER A 110 6.31 -4.74 -9.45
CA SER A 110 5.98 -5.74 -8.44
C SER A 110 4.92 -6.72 -8.93
N SER A 111 4.78 -7.85 -8.25
CA SER A 111 3.78 -8.88 -8.57
C SER A 111 3.35 -9.64 -7.32
N HIS A 112 2.05 -9.77 -7.12
CA HIS A 112 1.43 -10.62 -6.10
C HIS A 112 1.27 -12.06 -6.61
N VAL A 113 1.85 -13.02 -5.88
CA VAL A 113 1.76 -14.45 -6.21
C VAL A 113 1.60 -15.29 -4.94
N ASN A 114 0.66 -16.21 -4.95
CA ASN A 114 0.46 -17.17 -3.87
C ASN A 114 0.87 -18.58 -4.32
N PRO A 115 1.58 -19.35 -3.46
CA PRO A 115 1.71 -20.79 -3.69
C PRO A 115 0.34 -21.48 -3.59
N PRO A 116 0.20 -22.66 -4.23
CA PRO A 116 -1.08 -23.38 -4.27
C PRO A 116 -1.49 -23.99 -2.94
N VAL A 117 -0.60 -24.00 -1.97
CA VAL A 117 -0.80 -24.58 -0.63
C VAL A 117 -0.88 -23.48 0.42
N ARG A 118 -1.76 -23.65 1.40
CA ARG A 118 -1.94 -22.69 2.50
C ARG A 118 -1.27 -23.11 3.80
N LYS A 119 -1.17 -24.40 4.07
CA LYS A 119 -0.47 -24.91 5.25
C LYS A 119 0.93 -25.36 4.86
N TYR A 120 1.94 -24.78 5.49
CA TYR A 120 3.33 -25.11 5.23
C TYR A 120 3.78 -26.21 6.22
N THR A 121 4.33 -27.27 5.67
CA THR A 121 4.81 -28.43 6.44
C THR A 121 6.12 -28.97 5.85
N PRO A 122 6.91 -29.74 6.62
CA PRO A 122 8.11 -30.38 6.09
C PRO A 122 7.88 -31.25 4.84
N GLU A 123 6.67 -31.82 4.72
CA GLU A 123 6.32 -32.71 3.61
C GLU A 123 6.11 -31.94 2.31
N ASN A 124 5.62 -30.67 2.36
CA ASN A 124 5.31 -29.90 1.15
C ASN A 124 6.30 -28.76 0.85
N VAL A 125 7.32 -28.54 1.69
CA VAL A 125 8.29 -27.45 1.49
C VAL A 125 9.06 -27.60 0.17
N ALA A 126 9.32 -28.82 -0.28
CA ALA A 126 9.97 -29.08 -1.56
C ALA A 126 9.09 -28.61 -2.74
N GLU A 127 7.79 -28.86 -2.70
CA GLU A 127 6.81 -28.38 -3.69
C GLU A 127 6.75 -26.84 -3.72
N ILE A 128 6.69 -26.20 -2.55
CA ILE A 128 6.69 -24.74 -2.41
C ILE A 128 8.00 -24.14 -2.98
N THR A 129 9.12 -24.79 -2.72
CA THR A 129 10.43 -24.38 -3.23
C THR A 129 10.47 -24.43 -4.77
N GLU A 130 10.01 -25.53 -5.38
CA GLU A 130 9.94 -25.67 -6.84
C GLU A 130 8.92 -24.71 -7.46
N PHE A 131 7.82 -24.43 -6.77
CA PHE A 131 6.88 -23.40 -7.19
C PHE A 131 7.58 -22.05 -7.30
N TRP A 132 8.29 -21.59 -6.25
CA TRP A 132 8.95 -20.28 -6.26
C TRP A 132 10.08 -20.19 -7.31
N LYS A 133 10.81 -21.27 -7.58
CA LYS A 133 11.78 -21.28 -8.67
C LYS A 133 11.13 -20.97 -10.03
N LYS A 134 10.02 -21.64 -10.35
CA LYS A 134 9.28 -21.42 -11.59
C LYS A 134 8.69 -20.01 -11.66
N VAL A 135 8.16 -19.51 -10.55
CA VAL A 135 7.64 -18.15 -10.45
C VAL A 135 8.75 -17.14 -10.72
N VAL A 136 9.91 -17.28 -10.10
CA VAL A 136 11.05 -16.38 -10.28
C VAL A 136 11.53 -16.38 -11.73
N GLU A 137 11.64 -17.55 -12.40
CA GLU A 137 12.00 -17.62 -13.81
C GLU A 137 11.09 -16.77 -14.71
N ASP A 138 9.79 -16.82 -14.47
CA ASP A 138 8.81 -16.06 -15.27
C ASP A 138 8.82 -14.57 -14.90
N HIS A 139 9.05 -14.26 -13.64
CA HIS A 139 9.09 -12.87 -13.18
C HIS A 139 10.39 -12.13 -13.56
N VAL A 140 11.48 -12.86 -13.81
CA VAL A 140 12.66 -12.31 -14.51
C VAL A 140 12.29 -11.82 -15.91
N LYS A 141 11.50 -12.61 -16.68
CA LYS A 141 11.01 -12.19 -18.02
C LYS A 141 10.08 -10.99 -17.95
N LEU A 142 9.25 -10.88 -16.90
CA LEU A 142 8.39 -9.72 -16.63
C LEU A 142 9.19 -8.49 -16.25
N GLY A 143 10.41 -8.64 -15.72
CA GLY A 143 11.30 -7.55 -15.33
C GLY A 143 10.91 -6.93 -13.98
N VAL A 144 10.25 -7.67 -13.09
CA VAL A 144 9.85 -7.18 -11.75
C VAL A 144 11.09 -6.97 -10.88
N LYS A 145 11.00 -6.00 -9.99
CA LYS A 145 11.97 -5.78 -8.91
C LYS A 145 11.55 -6.50 -7.64
N PHE A 146 10.24 -6.61 -7.44
CA PHE A 146 9.63 -7.13 -6.21
C PHE A 146 8.66 -8.26 -6.53
N LEU A 147 8.71 -9.30 -5.73
CA LEU A 147 7.79 -10.45 -5.79
C LEU A 147 7.20 -10.64 -4.41
N VAL A 148 5.89 -10.59 -4.28
CA VAL A 148 5.19 -10.50 -3.00
C VAL A 148 4.18 -11.63 -2.86
N GLN A 149 4.16 -12.27 -1.70
CA GLN A 149 3.09 -13.20 -1.32
C GLN A 149 2.03 -12.45 -0.52
N PRO A 150 0.78 -12.31 -1.02
CA PRO A 150 -0.30 -11.63 -0.28
C PRO A 150 -1.12 -12.55 0.63
N GLY A 151 -1.02 -13.85 0.44
CA GLY A 151 -1.84 -14.80 1.21
C GLY A 151 -1.17 -15.28 2.49
N LEU A 152 -1.82 -15.08 3.64
CA LEU A 152 -1.37 -15.60 4.91
C LEU A 152 -1.41 -17.14 4.90
N PRO A 153 -0.27 -17.82 5.14
CA PRO A 153 -0.28 -19.24 5.43
C PRO A 153 -1.06 -19.53 6.71
N GLN A 154 -1.55 -20.75 6.86
CA GLN A 154 -2.23 -21.17 8.10
C GLN A 154 -1.21 -21.17 9.25
N ILE A 155 -1.45 -20.31 10.26
CA ILE A 155 -0.65 -20.18 11.47
C ILE A 155 -1.59 -20.29 12.67
N GLU A 156 -1.42 -21.35 13.47
CA GLU A 156 -2.24 -21.65 14.64
C GLU A 156 -1.39 -21.68 15.93
N SER A 157 -0.06 -21.67 15.77
CA SER A 157 0.91 -21.72 16.86
C SER A 157 2.13 -20.83 16.58
N ILE A 158 2.94 -20.60 17.60
CA ILE A 158 4.24 -19.90 17.45
C ILE A 158 5.18 -20.74 16.58
N GLU A 159 5.13 -22.05 16.70
CA GLU A 159 5.92 -22.99 15.90
C GLU A 159 5.55 -22.91 14.42
N ASP A 160 4.25 -22.83 14.09
CA ASP A 160 3.81 -22.59 12.71
C ASP A 160 4.37 -21.28 12.16
N ALA A 161 4.31 -20.19 12.95
CA ALA A 161 4.84 -18.89 12.53
C ALA A 161 6.34 -18.93 12.27
N LYS A 162 7.12 -19.61 13.11
CA LYS A 162 8.56 -19.81 12.90
C LYS A 162 8.84 -20.58 11.62
N TYR A 163 8.11 -21.69 11.41
CA TYR A 163 8.29 -22.49 10.21
C TYR A 163 7.91 -21.73 8.92
N VAL A 164 6.83 -20.96 8.96
CA VAL A 164 6.46 -20.06 7.85
C VAL A 164 7.59 -19.05 7.59
N GLY A 165 8.20 -18.47 8.62
CA GLY A 165 9.35 -17.59 8.48
C GLY A 165 10.54 -18.25 7.79
N GLU A 166 10.84 -19.51 8.11
CA GLU A 166 11.89 -20.29 7.43
C GLU A 166 11.58 -20.51 5.93
N VAL A 167 10.31 -20.83 5.61
CA VAL A 167 9.88 -20.98 4.20
C VAL A 167 9.94 -19.64 3.45
N PHE A 168 9.60 -18.54 4.10
CA PHE A 168 9.73 -17.19 3.53
C PHE A 168 11.20 -16.83 3.25
N ASN A 169 12.10 -17.12 4.18
CA ASN A 169 13.55 -16.96 3.97
C ASN A 169 14.02 -17.75 2.75
N LYS A 170 13.53 -18.99 2.60
CA LYS A 170 13.87 -19.82 1.43
C LYS A 170 13.38 -19.25 0.11
N ALA A 171 12.16 -18.71 0.07
CA ALA A 171 11.63 -18.01 -1.10
C ALA A 171 12.45 -16.74 -1.40
N GLY A 172 12.87 -16.01 -0.35
CA GLY A 172 13.76 -14.87 -0.45
C GLY A 172 15.14 -15.20 -1.04
N GLU A 173 15.75 -16.31 -0.63
CA GLU A 173 17.01 -16.79 -1.22
C GLU A 173 16.88 -17.06 -2.72
N ILE A 174 15.79 -17.75 -3.13
CA ILE A 174 15.53 -18.07 -4.53
C ILE A 174 15.37 -16.80 -5.36
N ALA A 175 14.55 -15.85 -4.91
CA ALA A 175 14.32 -14.59 -5.61
C ALA A 175 15.61 -13.75 -5.69
N LYS A 176 16.36 -13.66 -4.59
CA LYS A 176 17.62 -12.91 -4.50
C LYS A 176 18.66 -13.43 -5.48
N SER A 177 18.74 -14.76 -5.70
CA SER A 177 19.66 -15.36 -6.67
C SER A 177 19.40 -14.90 -8.11
N ALA A 178 18.19 -14.45 -8.41
CA ALA A 178 17.77 -13.92 -9.70
C ALA A 178 17.69 -12.35 -9.72
N GLY A 179 18.16 -11.68 -8.66
CA GLY A 179 18.14 -10.23 -8.56
C GLY A 179 16.77 -9.63 -8.21
N ILE A 180 15.80 -10.45 -7.80
CA ILE A 180 14.46 -10.04 -7.36
C ILE A 180 14.43 -10.01 -5.84
N LYS A 181 13.75 -9.00 -5.24
CA LYS A 181 13.45 -8.97 -3.82
C LYS A 181 12.13 -9.70 -3.57
N TRP A 182 12.11 -10.57 -2.56
CA TRP A 182 10.90 -11.29 -2.15
C TRP A 182 10.34 -10.71 -0.86
N GLY A 183 9.02 -10.62 -0.76
CA GLY A 183 8.35 -10.09 0.42
C GLY A 183 6.97 -10.65 0.67
N TYR A 184 6.39 -10.18 1.77
CA TYR A 184 5.08 -10.57 2.23
C TYR A 184 4.18 -9.33 2.40
N HIS A 185 2.93 -9.41 1.94
CA HIS A 185 1.91 -8.38 2.10
C HIS A 185 0.89 -8.77 3.17
N ASN A 186 0.58 -7.85 4.08
CA ASN A 186 -0.38 -8.11 5.14
C ASN A 186 -1.81 -7.69 4.81
N HIS A 187 -2.75 -8.42 5.42
CA HIS A 187 -4.12 -8.01 5.66
C HIS A 187 -4.33 -7.77 7.16
N ASN A 188 -5.58 -7.79 7.62
CA ASN A 188 -5.89 -7.61 9.05
C ASN A 188 -5.74 -8.89 9.88
N MET A 189 -5.66 -10.05 9.23
CA MET A 189 -5.61 -11.35 9.93
C MET A 189 -4.29 -11.60 10.62
N GLU A 190 -3.20 -11.01 10.14
CA GLU A 190 -1.85 -11.09 10.68
C GLU A 190 -1.73 -10.42 12.05
N PHE A 191 -2.66 -9.54 12.39
CA PHE A 191 -2.70 -8.86 13.69
C PHE A 191 -3.43 -9.67 14.76
N LYS A 192 -3.93 -10.87 14.43
CA LYS A 192 -4.38 -11.85 15.41
C LYS A 192 -3.21 -12.36 16.23
N ARG A 193 -3.54 -12.87 17.42
CA ARG A 193 -2.56 -13.42 18.34
C ARG A 193 -2.64 -14.93 18.38
N VAL A 194 -1.48 -15.55 18.46
CA VAL A 194 -1.33 -16.95 18.83
C VAL A 194 -0.86 -17.02 20.27
N VAL A 195 -1.50 -17.89 21.04
CA VAL A 195 -1.18 -18.09 22.46
C VAL A 195 -0.47 -19.44 22.64
N VAL A 196 0.44 -19.50 23.58
CA VAL A 196 1.03 -20.79 23.98
C VAL A 196 -0.05 -21.69 24.58
N GLU A 197 0.09 -23.00 24.39
CA GLU A 197 -0.92 -23.99 24.79
C GLU A 197 -1.31 -23.90 26.28
N ALA A 198 -0.33 -23.59 27.15
CA ALA A 198 -0.57 -23.39 28.58
C ALA A 198 -1.50 -22.20 28.90
N GLU A 199 -1.65 -21.24 28.02
CA GLU A 199 -2.49 -20.03 28.20
C GLU A 199 -3.89 -20.19 27.61
N LYS A 200 -4.11 -21.20 26.75
CA LYS A 200 -5.41 -21.43 26.07
C LYS A 200 -6.52 -21.86 27.00
N SER A 201 -6.19 -22.41 28.17
CA SER A 201 -7.17 -23.02 29.10
C SER A 201 -7.80 -22.03 30.07
N ALA A 202 -7.35 -20.81 30.19
CA ALA A 202 -7.89 -19.80 31.08
C ALA A 202 -9.09 -19.09 30.47
N ALA A 203 -10.22 -19.03 31.19
CA ALA A 203 -11.34 -18.17 30.75
C ALA A 203 -10.88 -16.71 30.58
N PRO A 204 -11.31 -16.02 29.49
CA PRO A 204 -10.94 -14.63 29.27
C PRO A 204 -11.29 -13.76 30.47
N SER A 205 -10.34 -12.99 30.96
CA SER A 205 -10.54 -12.00 32.03
C SER A 205 -10.77 -10.62 31.44
N ARG A 206 -11.26 -9.67 32.25
CA ARG A 206 -11.37 -8.25 31.83
C ARG A 206 -10.01 -7.68 31.46
N ASP A 207 -8.93 -8.11 32.09
CA ASP A 207 -7.57 -7.68 31.79
C ASP A 207 -7.11 -8.15 30.41
N ASP A 208 -7.56 -9.32 29.95
CA ASP A 208 -7.25 -9.83 28.61
C ASP A 208 -7.84 -8.95 27.49
N TYR A 209 -8.90 -8.18 27.77
CA TYR A 209 -9.43 -7.19 26.84
C TYR A 209 -8.47 -6.02 26.63
N PHE A 210 -7.80 -5.55 27.70
CA PHE A 210 -6.87 -4.43 27.64
C PHE A 210 -5.42 -4.86 27.39
N ARG A 211 -5.09 -6.11 27.70
CA ARG A 211 -3.77 -6.73 27.52
C ARG A 211 -3.92 -8.12 26.93
N PRO A 212 -4.24 -8.21 25.63
CA PRO A 212 -4.48 -9.51 25.00
C PRO A 212 -3.26 -10.43 25.13
N LYS A 213 -3.49 -11.67 25.56
CA LYS A 213 -2.45 -12.70 25.67
C LYS A 213 -1.92 -13.11 24.30
N GLY A 214 -0.76 -13.73 24.29
CA GLY A 214 -0.13 -14.28 23.09
C GLY A 214 0.63 -13.26 22.28
N GLU A 215 1.23 -13.72 21.18
CA GLU A 215 2.06 -12.96 20.28
C GLU A 215 1.33 -12.65 18.97
N VAL A 216 1.50 -11.45 18.44
CA VAL A 216 0.92 -11.04 17.15
C VAL A 216 1.61 -11.80 16.02
N ILE A 217 0.83 -12.43 15.13
CA ILE A 217 1.38 -13.20 14.00
C ILE A 217 2.30 -12.35 13.15
N TYR A 218 1.91 -11.10 12.86
CA TYR A 218 2.73 -10.19 12.05
C TYR A 218 4.10 -9.93 12.69
N ASP A 219 4.15 -9.73 13.99
CA ASP A 219 5.39 -9.56 14.75
C ASP A 219 6.26 -10.83 14.70
N LEU A 220 5.65 -12.00 14.83
CA LEU A 220 6.37 -13.27 14.71
C LEU A 220 7.00 -13.43 13.33
N LEU A 221 6.29 -13.09 12.27
CA LEU A 221 6.81 -13.16 10.89
C LEU A 221 7.93 -12.13 10.67
N LEU A 222 7.76 -10.89 11.16
CA LEU A 222 8.79 -9.84 11.06
C LEU A 222 10.08 -10.22 11.79
N ASN A 223 9.96 -10.79 12.98
CA ASN A 223 11.10 -11.22 13.80
C ASN A 223 11.70 -12.56 13.33
N GLY A 224 10.89 -13.44 12.75
CA GLY A 224 11.30 -14.78 12.29
C GLY A 224 11.94 -14.81 10.90
N THR A 225 12.04 -13.65 10.20
CA THR A 225 12.57 -13.57 8.85
C THR A 225 13.83 -12.70 8.75
N ASP A 226 14.80 -13.14 7.93
CA ASP A 226 16.02 -12.38 7.64
C ASP A 226 15.69 -11.11 6.81
N PRO A 227 16.00 -9.90 7.30
CA PRO A 227 15.73 -8.66 6.60
C PRO A 227 16.50 -8.49 5.27
N ASN A 228 17.56 -9.30 5.05
CA ASN A 228 18.28 -9.33 3.78
C ASN A 228 17.63 -10.23 2.72
N LEU A 229 16.66 -11.04 3.12
CA LEU A 229 15.96 -12.00 2.27
C LEU A 229 14.49 -11.65 2.08
N VAL A 230 13.84 -11.17 3.15
CA VAL A 230 12.40 -10.94 3.19
C VAL A 230 12.12 -9.49 3.56
N PHE A 231 11.41 -8.77 2.72
CA PHE A 231 10.80 -7.48 3.08
C PHE A 231 9.31 -7.65 3.35
N PHE A 232 8.67 -6.60 3.87
CA PHE A 232 7.22 -6.57 4.03
C PHE A 232 6.64 -5.42 3.22
N GLU A 233 5.58 -5.69 2.49
CA GLU A 233 4.74 -4.69 1.88
C GLU A 233 3.58 -4.42 2.82
N MET A 234 3.64 -3.27 3.52
CA MET A 234 2.59 -2.94 4.47
C MET A 234 1.36 -2.38 3.75
N ASP A 235 0.22 -3.03 3.91
CA ASP A 235 -1.07 -2.41 3.63
C ASP A 235 -1.49 -1.57 4.84
N VAL A 236 -1.48 -0.25 4.65
CA VAL A 236 -1.74 0.69 5.75
C VAL A 236 -3.19 0.64 6.23
N TYR A 237 -4.15 0.36 5.35
CA TYR A 237 -5.56 0.23 5.72
C TYR A 237 -5.82 -1.05 6.50
N TRP A 238 -5.30 -2.18 6.02
CA TRP A 238 -5.48 -3.44 6.71
C TRP A 238 -4.76 -3.47 8.06
N THR A 239 -3.65 -2.76 8.21
CA THR A 239 -2.99 -2.56 9.52
C THR A 239 -3.93 -1.86 10.50
N VAL A 240 -4.60 -0.77 10.07
CA VAL A 240 -5.60 -0.06 10.89
C VAL A 240 -6.81 -0.95 11.17
N MET A 241 -7.28 -1.73 10.19
CA MET A 241 -8.37 -2.70 10.39
C MET A 241 -7.97 -3.83 11.35
N GLY A 242 -6.69 -4.16 11.44
CA GLY A 242 -6.11 -5.04 12.45
C GLY A 242 -5.95 -4.39 13.82
N GLN A 243 -6.48 -3.17 14.03
CA GLN A 243 -6.40 -2.39 15.27
C GLN A 243 -4.95 -2.03 15.66
N ASN A 244 -4.10 -1.77 14.66
CA ASN A 244 -2.73 -1.34 14.86
C ASN A 244 -2.44 -0.03 14.09
N ASP A 245 -1.43 0.71 14.55
CA ASP A 245 -1.00 1.94 13.88
C ASP A 245 0.18 1.63 12.94
N PRO A 246 0.09 1.95 11.64
CA PRO A 246 1.22 1.86 10.71
C PRO A 246 2.46 2.62 11.20
N LEU A 247 2.28 3.73 11.91
CA LEU A 247 3.41 4.53 12.41
C LEU A 247 4.22 3.79 13.46
N ASP A 248 3.55 3.05 14.36
CA ASP A 248 4.22 2.22 15.37
C ASP A 248 5.04 1.11 14.71
N TYR A 249 4.54 0.53 13.62
CA TYR A 249 5.27 -0.51 12.88
C TYR A 249 6.52 0.03 12.17
N PHE A 250 6.47 1.24 11.62
CA PHE A 250 7.68 1.89 11.08
C PHE A 250 8.73 2.17 12.15
N GLU A 251 8.32 2.46 13.38
CA GLU A 251 9.24 2.68 14.51
C GLU A 251 9.81 1.37 15.05
N LYS A 252 8.96 0.37 15.19
CA LYS A 252 9.32 -0.94 15.74
C LYS A 252 10.23 -1.74 14.80
N TYR A 253 9.99 -1.63 13.47
CA TYR A 253 10.67 -2.41 12.45
C TYR A 253 11.21 -1.51 11.33
N PRO A 254 12.19 -0.65 11.62
CA PRO A 254 12.72 0.29 10.62
C PRO A 254 13.30 -0.48 9.43
N THR A 255 13.11 0.08 8.23
CA THR A 255 13.60 -0.45 6.94
C THR A 255 12.95 -1.76 6.45
N ARG A 256 12.01 -2.35 7.20
CA ARG A 256 11.35 -3.60 6.77
C ARG A 256 10.26 -3.38 5.72
N PHE A 257 9.82 -2.13 5.50
CA PHE A 257 8.66 -1.78 4.65
C PHE A 257 9.07 -0.91 3.45
N PRO A 258 9.84 -1.45 2.47
CA PRO A 258 10.20 -0.69 1.27
C PRO A 258 9.04 -0.52 0.29
N LEU A 259 7.97 -1.30 0.42
CA LEU A 259 6.73 -1.18 -0.34
C LEU A 259 5.55 -0.91 0.58
N LEU A 260 4.57 -0.16 0.07
CA LEU A 260 3.28 0.07 0.74
C LEU A 260 2.12 -0.12 -0.23
N HIS A 261 1.03 -0.70 0.28
CA HIS A 261 -0.28 -0.46 -0.28
C HIS A 261 -0.90 0.75 0.38
N ILE A 262 -1.13 1.77 -0.43
CA ILE A 262 -1.85 2.98 -0.04
C ILE A 262 -3.33 2.72 -0.34
N LYS A 263 -4.06 2.43 0.72
CA LYS A 263 -5.42 1.95 0.68
C LYS A 263 -6.28 2.67 1.71
N ASP A 264 -7.55 2.82 1.40
CA ASP A 264 -8.59 3.29 2.29
C ASP A 264 -9.79 2.35 2.17
N ARG A 265 -10.87 2.60 2.87
CA ARG A 265 -12.10 1.82 2.78
C ARG A 265 -12.67 1.74 1.35
N SER A 266 -12.44 2.76 0.56
CA SER A 266 -12.81 2.88 -0.85
C SER A 266 -11.81 3.83 -1.52
N VAL A 267 -12.27 4.96 -2.06
CA VAL A 267 -11.38 5.99 -2.61
C VAL A 267 -10.56 6.66 -1.52
N LEU A 268 -9.29 6.88 -1.77
CA LEU A 268 -8.34 7.47 -0.81
C LEU A 268 -8.82 8.80 -0.24
N GLY A 269 -8.66 8.97 1.08
CA GLY A 269 -9.01 10.17 1.82
C GLY A 269 -10.51 10.36 2.09
N GLN A 270 -11.39 9.49 1.58
CA GLN A 270 -12.84 9.64 1.76
C GLN A 270 -13.38 9.07 3.07
N SER A 271 -12.68 8.15 3.72
CA SER A 271 -13.13 7.57 4.98
C SER A 271 -12.89 8.48 6.19
N GLY A 272 -11.88 9.34 6.12
CA GLY A 272 -11.39 10.11 7.25
C GLY A 272 -10.63 9.28 8.30
N MET A 273 -10.41 7.99 8.06
CA MET A 273 -9.75 7.07 9.00
C MET A 273 -8.23 7.05 8.86
N MET A 274 -7.73 7.38 7.66
CA MET A 274 -6.32 7.21 7.32
C MET A 274 -5.56 8.53 7.39
N ASN A 275 -4.51 8.58 8.22
CA ASN A 275 -3.62 9.74 8.29
C ASN A 275 -2.49 9.60 7.27
N PHE A 276 -2.83 9.73 5.98
CA PHE A 276 -1.86 9.54 4.89
C PHE A 276 -0.66 10.49 4.98
N GLU A 277 -0.83 11.72 5.45
CA GLU A 277 0.29 12.66 5.60
C GLU A 277 1.39 12.11 6.51
N ASN A 278 1.00 11.66 7.71
CA ASN A 278 1.98 11.09 8.65
C ASN A 278 2.52 9.75 8.17
N ILE A 279 1.69 8.91 7.53
CA ILE A 279 2.11 7.64 6.94
C ILE A 279 3.21 7.88 5.89
N PHE A 280 2.98 8.74 4.89
CA PHE A 280 3.98 9.04 3.87
C PHE A 280 5.25 9.67 4.45
N LYS A 281 5.11 10.64 5.38
CA LYS A 281 6.25 11.26 6.05
C LYS A 281 7.14 10.22 6.75
N LYS A 282 6.52 9.30 7.48
CA LYS A 282 7.24 8.25 8.21
C LYS A 282 7.83 7.21 7.26
N ALA A 283 7.09 6.81 6.22
CA ALA A 283 7.54 5.87 5.21
C ALA A 283 8.77 6.38 4.45
N TYR A 284 8.78 7.64 4.02
CA TYR A 284 9.95 8.23 3.37
C TYR A 284 11.17 8.27 4.30
N ALA A 285 10.98 8.53 5.60
CA ALA A 285 12.06 8.46 6.58
C ALA A 285 12.57 7.01 6.80
N ASN A 286 11.78 6.01 6.44
CA ASN A 286 12.09 4.58 6.53
C ASN A 286 12.47 3.95 5.17
N ASN A 287 12.97 4.75 4.21
CA ASN A 287 13.44 4.28 2.91
C ASN A 287 12.36 3.63 2.03
N LEU A 288 11.14 4.20 2.01
CA LEU A 288 10.11 3.80 1.06
C LEU A 288 10.67 3.81 -0.37
N SER A 289 10.56 2.68 -1.06
CA SER A 289 11.01 2.52 -2.44
C SER A 289 9.90 2.81 -3.44
N GLU A 290 8.76 2.15 -3.27
CA GLU A 290 7.60 2.28 -4.13
C GLU A 290 6.31 2.12 -3.30
N TYR A 291 5.20 2.59 -3.84
CA TYR A 291 3.88 2.35 -3.25
C TYR A 291 2.84 2.16 -4.35
N PHE A 292 1.81 1.38 -4.04
CA PHE A 292 0.73 1.08 -4.95
C PHE A 292 -0.61 1.47 -4.34
N VAL A 293 -1.43 2.15 -5.14
CA VAL A 293 -2.84 2.34 -4.80
C VAL A 293 -3.54 1.00 -4.92
N GLU A 294 -4.34 0.66 -3.92
CA GLU A 294 -5.26 -0.47 -4.01
C GLU A 294 -6.65 -0.08 -3.50
N ILE A 295 -7.69 -0.54 -4.20
CA ILE A 295 -9.07 -0.46 -3.75
C ILE A 295 -9.76 -1.83 -3.91
N GLU A 296 -10.58 -2.22 -2.91
CA GLU A 296 -11.38 -3.44 -2.98
C GLU A 296 -12.69 -3.19 -3.70
N LYS A 297 -13.41 -2.18 -3.25
CA LYS A 297 -14.75 -1.85 -3.73
C LYS A 297 -14.95 -0.36 -3.79
N VAL A 298 -15.64 0.07 -4.81
CA VAL A 298 -16.13 1.44 -4.95
C VAL A 298 -17.62 1.53 -4.56
N LYS A 299 -18.15 2.74 -4.46
CA LYS A 299 -19.58 2.96 -4.25
C LYS A 299 -20.40 2.40 -5.41
N THR A 300 -21.65 2.03 -5.15
CA THR A 300 -22.55 1.31 -6.09
C THR A 300 -22.70 1.96 -7.47
N ASN A 301 -22.52 3.29 -7.55
CA ASN A 301 -22.69 4.05 -8.81
C ASN A 301 -21.34 4.46 -9.43
N MET A 302 -20.25 3.76 -9.13
CA MET A 302 -18.91 4.08 -9.58
C MET A 302 -18.26 2.81 -10.14
N THR A 303 -17.52 2.93 -11.23
CA THR A 303 -16.66 1.88 -11.76
C THR A 303 -15.34 1.82 -11.00
N GLN A 304 -14.64 0.70 -11.07
CA GLN A 304 -13.29 0.56 -10.48
C GLN A 304 -12.31 1.53 -11.13
N PHE A 305 -12.39 1.75 -12.46
CA PHE A 305 -11.57 2.74 -13.15
C PHE A 305 -11.82 4.17 -12.63
N GLU A 306 -13.06 4.57 -12.39
CA GLU A 306 -13.37 5.86 -11.77
C GLU A 306 -12.80 5.95 -10.35
N GLY A 307 -12.88 4.87 -9.57
CA GLY A 307 -12.32 4.81 -8.23
C GLY A 307 -10.81 5.03 -8.21
N VAL A 308 -10.06 4.27 -9.02
CA VAL A 308 -8.59 4.44 -9.08
C VAL A 308 -8.18 5.78 -9.68
N LYS A 309 -8.99 6.37 -10.59
CA LYS A 309 -8.77 7.73 -11.08
C LYS A 309 -8.87 8.76 -9.96
N LEU A 310 -9.88 8.68 -9.12
CA LEU A 310 -10.01 9.57 -7.96
C LEU A 310 -8.88 9.39 -6.94
N CYS A 311 -8.36 8.17 -6.79
CA CYS A 311 -7.23 7.90 -5.91
C CYS A 311 -5.94 8.58 -6.41
N ILE A 312 -5.63 8.47 -7.70
CA ILE A 312 -4.44 9.14 -8.23
C ILE A 312 -4.58 10.66 -8.21
N ASP A 313 -5.79 11.21 -8.44
CA ASP A 313 -6.04 12.64 -8.32
C ASP A 313 -5.81 13.13 -6.89
N TYR A 314 -6.28 12.36 -5.89
CA TYR A 314 -6.02 12.67 -4.48
C TYR A 314 -4.51 12.73 -4.21
N LEU A 315 -3.74 11.74 -4.63
CA LEU A 315 -2.30 11.68 -4.40
C LEU A 315 -1.54 12.78 -5.16
N ASN A 316 -1.94 13.08 -6.39
CA ASN A 316 -1.33 14.17 -7.17
C ASN A 316 -1.53 15.54 -6.51
N ASN A 317 -2.68 15.77 -5.87
CA ASN A 317 -2.99 17.00 -5.17
C ASN A 317 -2.45 17.04 -3.73
N ALA A 318 -2.00 15.92 -3.18
CA ALA A 318 -1.49 15.82 -1.82
C ALA A 318 -0.05 16.39 -1.72
N PRO A 319 0.19 17.45 -0.93
CA PRO A 319 1.52 18.09 -0.85
C PRO A 319 2.57 17.21 -0.16
N PHE A 320 2.12 16.22 0.62
CA PHE A 320 2.98 15.30 1.35
C PHE A 320 3.47 14.10 0.51
N VAL A 321 2.94 13.91 -0.69
CA VAL A 321 3.38 12.88 -1.64
C VAL A 321 4.47 13.47 -2.56
N LYS A 322 5.60 12.75 -2.66
CA LYS A 322 6.78 13.18 -3.45
C LYS A 322 6.80 12.52 -4.82
#